data_43d7347e9f476ab5a3bde1bf15eb69c0
#
_entry.id   43d7347e9f476ab5a3bde1bf15eb69c0
#
_cell.length_a   1.000
_cell.length_b   1.000
_cell.length_c   1.000
_cell.angle_alpha   90.00
_cell.angle_beta   90.00
_cell.angle_gamma   90.00
#
_symmetry.space_group_name_H-M   'P 1'
#
loop_
_entity.id
_entity.type
_entity.pdbx_description
1 polymer ?
#
loop_
_entity_poly.entity_id
_entity_poly.type
_entity_poly.pdbx_seq_one_letter_code
_entity_poly.pdbx_strand_id
1 'polypeptide(L)'
;MLPPHPDERQAAQTRSSKLVDLVVIGGGINGSGIAVDAAGRGLSVLLCEQHDLAAHTSSASSKLVHGGLRYLEQFDFRLVREALGEREVLMAKAPHLIWPLRFVLPHRPHLRPRWMLRAGLFLYDHLHRRTSLPGSTGKVLNGQGVLNPIIDYA
;
A
#
# COMPACT_ATOMS: atom_id res chain seq x y z
N MET A 1 16.16 30.06 24.22
CA MET A 1 15.00 30.01 23.32
C MET A 1 14.12 31.21 23.70
N LEU A 2 14.02 32.23 22.85
CA LEU A 2 13.19 33.41 23.12
C LEU A 2 11.72 33.03 23.01
N PRO A 3 10.83 33.54 23.88
CA PRO A 3 9.40 33.31 23.77
C PRO A 3 8.87 33.93 22.47
N PRO A 4 7.88 33.29 21.80
CA PRO A 4 7.32 33.81 20.56
C PRO A 4 6.70 35.20 20.75
N HIS A 5 6.81 36.02 19.72
CA HIS A 5 6.28 37.39 19.71
C HIS A 5 4.77 37.42 19.99
N PRO A 6 4.23 38.44 20.68
CA PRO A 6 2.78 38.53 20.97
C PRO A 6 1.88 38.38 19.75
N ASP A 7 2.29 38.89 18.59
CA ASP A 7 1.55 38.74 17.34
C ASP A 7 1.49 37.30 16.81
N GLU A 8 2.54 36.51 17.04
CA GLU A 8 2.56 35.08 16.66
C GLU A 8 1.62 34.25 17.54
N ARG A 9 1.49 34.63 18.82
CA ARG A 9 0.52 33.99 19.74
C ARG A 9 -0.92 34.34 19.38
N GLN A 10 -1.19 35.57 19.00
CA GLN A 10 -2.51 36.02 18.54
C GLN A 10 -2.89 35.40 17.19
N ALA A 11 -1.96 35.32 16.25
CA ALA A 11 -2.15 34.64 14.97
C ALA A 11 -2.40 33.12 15.16
N ALA A 12 -1.70 32.47 16.08
CA ALA A 12 -1.93 31.08 16.44
C ALA A 12 -3.30 30.85 17.11
N GLN A 13 -3.71 31.76 18.01
CA GLN A 13 -5.02 31.71 18.64
C GLN A 13 -6.18 31.98 17.68
N THR A 14 -6.01 32.90 16.74
CA THR A 14 -7.04 33.19 15.70
C THR A 14 -7.17 32.03 14.70
N ARG A 15 -6.09 31.28 14.42
CA ARG A 15 -6.15 30.04 13.63
C ARG A 15 -6.78 28.88 14.37
N SER A 16 -6.66 28.83 15.72
CA SER A 16 -7.20 27.77 16.55
C SER A 16 -8.72 27.82 16.76
N SER A 17 -9.39 28.91 16.36
CA SER A 17 -10.85 29.03 16.52
C SER A 17 -11.68 28.57 15.31
N LYS A 18 -11.04 28.12 14.22
CA LYS A 18 -11.79 27.53 13.10
C LYS A 18 -12.11 26.09 13.41
N LEU A 19 -13.39 25.79 13.54
CA LEU A 19 -13.90 24.43 13.56
C LEU A 19 -13.50 23.74 12.25
N VAL A 20 -12.98 22.52 12.35
CA VAL A 20 -12.68 21.65 11.22
C VAL A 20 -13.61 20.44 11.28
N ASP A 21 -13.93 19.90 10.12
CA ASP A 21 -14.81 18.72 10.03
C ASP A 21 -14.11 17.45 10.53
N LEU A 22 -12.79 17.37 10.34
CA LEU A 22 -12.00 16.19 10.70
C LEU A 22 -10.62 16.59 11.25
N VAL A 23 -10.26 16.00 12.38
CA VAL A 23 -8.89 16.03 12.90
C VAL A 23 -8.27 14.66 12.74
N VAL A 24 -7.13 14.59 12.06
CA VAL A 24 -6.34 13.37 11.86
C VAL A 24 -5.08 13.47 12.72
N ILE A 25 -4.88 12.51 13.62
CA ILE A 25 -3.70 12.43 14.48
C ILE A 25 -2.76 11.37 13.94
N GLY A 26 -1.57 11.79 13.50
CA GLY A 26 -0.53 10.96 12.90
C GLY A 26 -0.42 11.13 11.38
N GLY A 27 0.77 11.51 10.92
CA GLY A 27 1.11 11.78 9.52
C GLY A 27 1.79 10.59 8.82
N GLY A 28 1.52 9.35 9.22
CA GLY A 28 1.93 8.15 8.48
C GLY A 28 1.06 7.92 7.24
N ILE A 29 1.29 6.79 6.53
CA ILE A 29 0.57 6.47 5.28
C ILE A 29 -0.95 6.48 5.46
N ASN A 30 -1.46 5.96 6.58
CA ASN A 30 -2.90 5.91 6.85
C ASN A 30 -3.47 7.30 7.11
N GLY A 31 -2.84 8.09 8.00
CA GLY A 31 -3.31 9.44 8.31
C GLY A 31 -3.26 10.36 7.11
N SER A 32 -2.19 10.32 6.33
CA SER A 32 -2.07 11.07 5.08
C SER A 32 -3.13 10.66 4.06
N GLY A 33 -3.41 9.34 3.93
CA GLY A 33 -4.45 8.83 3.05
C GLY A 33 -5.84 9.31 3.45
N ILE A 34 -6.18 9.24 4.75
CA ILE A 34 -7.46 9.72 5.30
C ILE A 34 -7.61 11.23 5.06
N ALA A 35 -6.55 12.00 5.33
CA ALA A 35 -6.58 13.45 5.16
C ALA A 35 -6.80 13.84 3.68
N VAL A 36 -6.12 13.17 2.75
CA VAL A 36 -6.28 13.41 1.30
C VAL A 36 -7.69 13.04 0.83
N ASP A 37 -8.22 11.89 1.24
CA ASP A 37 -9.56 11.46 0.85
C ASP A 37 -10.63 12.40 1.39
N ALA A 38 -10.55 12.78 2.67
CA ALA A 38 -11.49 13.70 3.30
C ALA A 38 -11.45 15.10 2.65
N ALA A 39 -10.26 15.64 2.39
CA ALA A 39 -10.10 16.90 1.70
C ALA A 39 -10.63 16.85 0.27
N GLY A 40 -10.41 15.75 -0.44
CA GLY A 40 -10.95 15.50 -1.77
C GLY A 40 -12.49 15.44 -1.82
N ARG A 41 -13.13 15.14 -0.70
CA ARG A 41 -14.59 15.18 -0.51
C ARG A 41 -15.11 16.55 -0.09
N GLY A 42 -14.25 17.56 0.03
CA GLY A 42 -14.59 18.93 0.40
C GLY A 42 -14.65 19.19 1.91
N LEU A 43 -14.19 18.25 2.75
CA LEU A 43 -14.12 18.45 4.19
C LEU A 43 -12.91 19.31 4.55
N SER A 44 -13.06 20.15 5.57
CA SER A 44 -11.96 20.87 6.20
C SER A 44 -11.21 19.91 7.15
N VAL A 45 -9.91 19.70 6.89
CA VAL A 45 -9.11 18.70 7.60
C VAL A 45 -7.93 19.35 8.30
N LEU A 46 -7.70 18.96 9.55
CA LEU A 46 -6.48 19.26 10.29
C LEU A 46 -5.69 17.96 10.52
N LEU A 47 -4.49 17.88 9.95
CA LEU A 47 -3.55 16.79 10.22
C LEU A 47 -2.52 17.27 11.26
N CYS A 48 -2.39 16.51 12.34
CA CYS A 48 -1.39 16.74 13.39
C CYS A 48 -0.37 15.60 13.41
N GLU A 49 0.92 15.93 13.30
CA GLU A 49 2.05 15.00 13.45
C GLU A 49 3.04 15.56 14.47
N GLN A 50 3.54 14.73 15.37
CA GLN A 50 4.47 15.17 16.42
C GLN A 50 5.93 15.24 15.94
N HIS A 51 6.24 14.55 14.83
CA HIS A 51 7.58 14.52 14.24
C HIS A 51 7.48 14.88 12.76
N ASP A 52 8.29 14.25 11.91
CA ASP A 52 8.18 14.42 10.48
C ASP A 52 7.16 13.42 9.87
N LEU A 53 6.61 13.74 8.72
CA LEU A 53 5.67 12.85 8.01
C LEU A 53 6.32 11.50 7.72
N ALA A 54 5.59 10.44 7.96
CA ALA A 54 6.02 9.07 7.77
C ALA A 54 7.27 8.63 8.59
N ALA A 55 7.68 9.39 9.60
CA ALA A 55 8.91 9.16 10.35
C ALA A 55 8.98 7.82 11.11
N HIS A 56 7.84 7.20 11.41
CA HIS A 56 7.74 5.98 12.22
C HIS A 56 7.48 4.73 11.37
N THR A 57 6.40 4.01 11.64
CA THR A 57 6.06 2.72 11.01
C THR A 57 6.10 2.78 9.48
N SER A 58 5.64 3.86 8.87
CA SER A 58 5.63 4.01 7.41
C SER A 58 7.04 4.02 6.81
N SER A 59 8.01 4.63 7.48
CA SER A 59 9.42 4.61 7.05
C SER A 59 10.09 3.26 7.30
N ALA A 60 9.67 2.53 8.33
CA ALA A 60 10.21 1.24 8.74
C ALA A 60 9.54 0.04 8.06
N SER A 61 8.54 0.26 7.20
CA SER A 61 7.88 -0.80 6.43
C SER A 61 8.73 -1.30 5.26
N SER A 62 8.37 -2.45 4.68
CA SER A 62 8.99 -2.94 3.43
C SER A 62 8.70 -2.06 2.21
N LYS A 63 7.77 -1.11 2.33
CA LYS A 63 7.26 -0.24 1.26
C LYS A 63 6.70 -1.01 0.05
N LEU A 64 6.34 -2.28 0.28
CA LEU A 64 5.75 -3.12 -0.74
C LEU A 64 4.23 -2.97 -0.74
N VAL A 65 3.67 -2.48 -1.84
CA VAL A 65 2.23 -2.42 -2.06
C VAL A 65 1.80 -3.70 -2.75
N HIS A 66 1.06 -4.56 -2.04
CA HIS A 66 0.69 -5.89 -2.53
C HIS A 66 -0.75 -6.26 -2.20
N GLY A 67 -1.34 -7.18 -2.96
CA GLY A 67 -2.70 -7.67 -2.74
C GLY A 67 -2.84 -8.76 -1.68
N GLY A 68 -1.78 -9.03 -0.89
CA GLY A 68 -1.88 -9.94 0.24
C GLY A 68 -2.10 -11.42 -0.14
N LEU A 69 -1.31 -11.97 -1.07
CA LEU A 69 -1.42 -13.36 -1.54
C LEU A 69 -1.56 -14.39 -0.40
N ARG A 70 -0.91 -14.13 0.75
CA ARG A 70 -0.97 -15.01 1.92
C ARG A 70 -2.38 -15.18 2.49
N TYR A 71 -3.23 -14.16 2.36
CA TYR A 71 -4.60 -14.22 2.89
C TYR A 71 -5.51 -15.15 2.09
N LEU A 72 -5.12 -15.58 0.90
CA LEU A 72 -5.82 -16.66 0.19
C LEU A 72 -5.79 -17.99 0.96
N GLU A 73 -4.76 -18.24 1.77
CA GLU A 73 -4.67 -19.41 2.63
C GLU A 73 -5.70 -19.37 3.77
N GLN A 74 -6.16 -18.20 4.13
CA GLN A 74 -7.19 -17.96 5.14
C GLN A 74 -8.58 -17.81 4.52
N PHE A 75 -8.69 -18.02 3.20
CA PHE A 75 -9.93 -17.87 2.41
C PHE A 75 -10.54 -16.46 2.47
N ASP A 76 -9.74 -15.44 2.81
CA ASP A 76 -10.20 -14.04 2.85
C ASP A 76 -10.12 -13.39 1.45
N PHE A 77 -10.95 -13.90 0.55
CA PHE A 77 -11.00 -13.44 -0.84
C PHE A 77 -11.44 -11.99 -0.98
N ARG A 78 -12.28 -11.53 -0.05
CA ARG A 78 -12.76 -10.15 -0.04
C ARG A 78 -11.62 -9.18 0.22
N LEU A 79 -10.83 -9.42 1.28
CA LEU A 79 -9.67 -8.60 1.62
C LEU A 79 -8.66 -8.56 0.47
N VAL A 80 -8.36 -9.71 -0.14
CA VAL A 80 -7.43 -9.79 -1.28
C VAL A 80 -7.97 -8.99 -2.46
N ARG A 81 -9.25 -9.09 -2.79
CA ARG A 81 -9.87 -8.33 -3.87
C ARG A 81 -9.79 -6.82 -3.65
N GLU A 82 -10.11 -6.36 -2.43
CA GLU A 82 -10.05 -4.96 -2.05
C GLU A 82 -8.61 -4.44 -2.13
N ALA A 83 -7.64 -5.18 -1.56
CA ALA A 83 -6.22 -4.81 -1.60
C ALA A 83 -5.65 -4.75 -3.02
N LEU A 84 -6.06 -5.66 -3.91
CA LEU A 84 -5.68 -5.62 -5.34
C LEU A 84 -6.25 -4.38 -6.03
N GLY A 85 -7.49 -4.00 -5.73
CA GLY A 85 -8.11 -2.79 -6.25
C GLY A 85 -7.39 -1.53 -5.80
N GLU A 86 -7.12 -1.42 -4.51
CA GLU A 86 -6.39 -0.28 -3.94
C GLU A 86 -4.96 -0.17 -4.47
N ARG A 87 -4.30 -1.27 -4.75
CA ARG A 87 -2.99 -1.28 -5.40
C ARG A 87 -3.03 -0.59 -6.76
N GLU A 88 -4.01 -0.93 -7.62
CA GLU A 88 -4.18 -0.30 -8.94
C GLU A 88 -4.45 1.22 -8.80
N VAL A 89 -5.27 1.61 -7.82
CA VAL A 89 -5.55 3.03 -7.52
C VAL A 89 -4.27 3.76 -7.09
N LEU A 90 -3.47 3.17 -6.20
CA LEU A 90 -2.23 3.78 -5.73
C LEU A 90 -1.19 3.89 -6.85
N MET A 91 -1.07 2.87 -7.70
CA MET A 91 -0.18 2.93 -8.88
C MET A 91 -0.59 4.04 -9.85
N ALA A 92 -1.89 4.25 -10.06
CA ALA A 92 -2.39 5.32 -10.91
C ALA A 92 -2.19 6.72 -10.28
N LYS A 93 -2.36 6.83 -8.96
CA LYS A 93 -2.20 8.11 -8.22
C LYS A 93 -0.75 8.53 -8.04
N ALA A 94 0.16 7.58 -7.86
CA ALA A 94 1.57 7.86 -7.56
C ALA A 94 2.54 7.06 -8.47
N PRO A 95 2.45 7.20 -9.79
CA PRO A 95 3.28 6.43 -10.72
C PRO A 95 4.77 6.79 -10.63
N HIS A 96 5.10 7.90 -10.03
CA HIS A 96 6.48 8.34 -9.77
C HIS A 96 7.10 7.70 -8.52
N LEU A 97 6.29 7.07 -7.66
CA LEU A 97 6.72 6.42 -6.42
C LEU A 97 6.53 4.91 -6.45
N ILE A 98 5.53 4.42 -7.19
CA ILE A 98 5.11 3.03 -7.19
C ILE A 98 5.31 2.44 -8.58
N TRP A 99 6.17 1.44 -8.70
CA TRP A 99 6.45 0.72 -9.95
C TRP A 99 6.43 -0.78 -9.74
N PRO A 100 6.17 -1.56 -10.80
CA PRO A 100 6.13 -3.00 -10.73
C PRO A 100 7.46 -3.61 -10.26
N LEU A 101 7.38 -4.51 -9.29
CA LEU A 101 8.52 -5.29 -8.82
C LEU A 101 8.29 -6.77 -9.15
N ARG A 102 9.27 -7.38 -9.82
CA ARG A 102 9.19 -8.79 -10.19
C ARG A 102 9.60 -9.68 -9.03
N PHE A 103 8.73 -10.61 -8.67
CA PHE A 103 9.00 -11.64 -7.67
C PHE A 103 9.20 -13.00 -8.33
N VAL A 104 10.12 -13.76 -7.76
CA VAL A 104 10.37 -15.15 -8.13
C VAL A 104 10.02 -16.03 -6.94
N LEU A 105 9.07 -16.94 -7.11
CA LEU A 105 8.70 -17.91 -6.10
C LEU A 105 9.38 -19.24 -6.42
N PRO A 106 10.51 -19.58 -5.77
CA PRO A 106 11.19 -20.84 -6.04
C PRO A 106 10.36 -22.01 -5.51
N HIS A 107 10.13 -23.02 -6.35
CA HIS A 107 9.44 -24.24 -5.96
C HIS A 107 10.43 -25.34 -5.65
N ARG A 108 10.28 -25.99 -4.49
CA ARG A 108 11.06 -27.16 -4.07
C ARG A 108 10.13 -28.36 -3.82
N PRO A 109 10.62 -29.63 -3.97
CA PRO A 109 9.80 -30.83 -3.85
C PRO A 109 9.06 -30.98 -2.51
N HIS A 110 9.61 -30.44 -1.42
CA HIS A 110 9.00 -30.51 -0.08
C HIS A 110 7.97 -29.40 0.18
N LEU A 111 7.78 -28.48 -0.76
CA LEU A 111 6.76 -27.44 -0.67
C LEU A 111 5.41 -27.95 -1.21
N ARG A 112 4.40 -27.09 -1.12
CA ARG A 112 3.06 -27.38 -1.65
C ARG A 112 3.13 -27.78 -3.12
N PRO A 113 2.24 -28.68 -3.59
CA PRO A 113 2.22 -29.13 -4.98
C PRO A 113 2.15 -27.96 -5.96
N ARG A 114 2.88 -28.05 -7.07
CA ARG A 114 2.94 -26.98 -8.10
C ARG A 114 1.56 -26.60 -8.63
N TRP A 115 0.66 -27.58 -8.81
CA TRP A 115 -0.69 -27.31 -9.29
C TRP A 115 -1.48 -26.40 -8.32
N MET A 116 -1.30 -26.60 -6.99
CA MET A 116 -1.99 -25.81 -5.97
C MET A 116 -1.47 -24.35 -5.97
N LEU A 117 -0.15 -24.15 -6.10
CA LEU A 117 0.43 -22.81 -6.24
C LEU A 117 -0.10 -22.12 -7.51
N ARG A 118 -0.17 -22.84 -8.62
CA ARG A 118 -0.72 -22.31 -9.87
C ARG A 118 -2.20 -21.95 -9.76
N ALA A 119 -2.99 -22.79 -9.10
CA ALA A 119 -4.41 -22.51 -8.86
C ALA A 119 -4.59 -21.27 -7.96
N GLY A 120 -3.80 -21.16 -6.89
CA GLY A 120 -3.81 -19.99 -6.02
C GLY A 120 -3.42 -18.71 -6.75
N LEU A 121 -2.39 -18.75 -7.58
CA LEU A 121 -1.97 -17.63 -8.40
C LEU A 121 -3.00 -17.27 -9.48
N PHE A 122 -3.58 -18.26 -10.13
CA PHE A 122 -4.67 -18.03 -11.07
C PHE A 122 -5.85 -17.32 -10.40
N LEU A 123 -6.26 -17.79 -9.22
CA LEU A 123 -7.32 -17.14 -8.45
C LEU A 123 -6.94 -15.70 -8.08
N TYR A 124 -5.74 -15.51 -7.54
CA TYR A 124 -5.22 -14.18 -7.20
C TYR A 124 -5.22 -13.24 -8.39
N ASP A 125 -4.84 -13.75 -9.55
CA ASP A 125 -4.80 -12.99 -10.79
C ASP A 125 -6.19 -12.56 -11.31
N HIS A 126 -7.26 -13.26 -10.91
CA HIS A 126 -8.63 -13.03 -11.39
C HIS A 126 -9.58 -12.44 -10.33
N LEU A 127 -9.14 -12.29 -9.08
CA LEU A 127 -9.97 -11.71 -8.03
C LEU A 127 -10.29 -10.23 -8.24
N HIS A 128 -9.41 -9.50 -8.91
CA HIS A 128 -9.65 -8.12 -9.32
C HIS A 128 -9.20 -7.89 -10.77
N ARG A 129 -9.90 -6.99 -11.48
CA ARG A 129 -9.51 -6.62 -12.84
C ARG A 129 -8.18 -5.86 -12.81
N ARG A 130 -7.17 -6.41 -13.48
CA ARG A 130 -5.88 -5.74 -13.63
C ARG A 130 -5.92 -4.83 -14.85
N THR A 131 -5.33 -3.67 -14.71
CA THR A 131 -5.19 -2.70 -15.78
C THR A 131 -3.74 -2.44 -16.14
N SER A 132 -2.84 -2.54 -15.17
CA SER A 132 -1.45 -2.13 -15.30
C SER A 132 -0.43 -3.27 -15.16
N LEU A 133 -0.81 -4.40 -14.55
CA LEU A 133 0.13 -5.47 -14.25
C LEU A 133 -0.13 -6.74 -15.06
N PRO A 134 0.94 -7.41 -15.57
CA PRO A 134 0.83 -8.69 -16.24
C PRO A 134 0.40 -9.80 -15.28
N GLY A 135 -0.12 -10.90 -15.84
CA GLY A 135 -0.45 -12.10 -15.10
C GLY A 135 0.78 -12.87 -14.64
N SER A 136 0.58 -13.70 -13.60
CA SER A 136 1.62 -14.62 -13.14
C SER A 136 1.93 -15.68 -14.20
N THR A 137 3.21 -15.91 -14.47
CA THR A 137 3.68 -16.91 -15.43
C THR A 137 4.55 -17.95 -14.74
N GLY A 138 4.33 -19.23 -15.08
CA GLY A 138 5.19 -20.32 -14.63
C GLY A 138 6.21 -20.66 -15.69
N LYS A 139 7.50 -20.65 -15.38
CA LYS A 139 8.56 -21.14 -16.28
C LYS A 139 9.26 -22.34 -15.67
N VAL A 140 9.55 -23.34 -16.48
CA VAL A 140 10.47 -24.42 -16.15
C VAL A 140 11.84 -24.00 -16.62
N LEU A 141 12.77 -23.87 -15.69
CA LEU A 141 14.18 -23.61 -16.04
C LEU A 141 14.87 -24.95 -16.28
N ASN A 142 15.13 -25.26 -17.54
CA ASN A 142 15.89 -26.45 -17.94
C ASN A 142 17.38 -26.19 -17.75
N GLY A 143 17.99 -26.93 -16.82
CA GLY A 143 19.44 -27.02 -16.69
C GLY A 143 20.11 -25.82 -16.04
N GLN A 144 20.67 -26.01 -14.85
CA GLN A 144 21.60 -25.15 -14.09
C GLN A 144 21.04 -23.90 -13.37
N GLY A 145 19.75 -23.63 -13.37
CA GLY A 145 19.24 -22.48 -12.63
C GLY A 145 17.94 -22.81 -11.91
N VAL A 146 17.97 -22.83 -10.63
CA VAL A 146 16.83 -23.17 -9.76
C VAL A 146 15.94 -21.97 -9.60
N LEU A 147 15.04 -21.68 -10.54
CA LEU A 147 13.98 -20.69 -10.29
C LEU A 147 12.70 -21.00 -11.09
N ASN A 148 11.64 -21.32 -10.38
CA ASN A 148 10.27 -21.46 -10.85
C ASN A 148 9.30 -20.96 -9.80
N PRO A 149 8.19 -20.38 -10.10
CA PRO A 149 7.78 -19.53 -11.21
C PRO A 149 8.13 -18.05 -10.98
N ILE A 150 8.22 -17.30 -12.05
CA ILE A 150 8.33 -15.83 -11.96
C ILE A 150 6.92 -15.29 -11.78
N ILE A 151 6.71 -14.55 -10.70
CA ILE A 151 5.47 -13.83 -10.44
C ILE A 151 5.78 -12.34 -10.57
N ASP A 152 5.17 -11.68 -11.52
CA ASP A 152 5.29 -10.24 -11.66
C ASP A 152 4.27 -9.57 -10.73
N TYR A 153 4.76 -8.89 -9.70
CA TYR A 153 3.97 -8.05 -8.80
C TYR A 153 4.51 -6.63 -8.77
N ALA A 154 3.62 -5.73 -8.57
CA ALA A 154 3.94 -4.37 -8.19
C ALA A 154 3.73 -4.19 -6.70
#